data_fffdeb9d0e9d226b7a8844736f2a706a
#
_entry.id   fffdeb9d0e9d226b7a8844736f2a706a
#
_cell.length_a   1.000
_cell.length_b   1.000
_cell.length_c   1.000
_cell.angle_alpha   90.00
_cell.angle_beta   90.00
_cell.angle_gamma   90.00
#
_symmetry.space_group_name_H-M   'P 1'
#
loop_
_entity.id
_entity.type
_entity.pdbx_description
1 polymer ?
#
loop_
_entity_poly.entity_id
_entity_poly.type
_entity_poly.pdbx_seq_one_letter_code
_entity_poly.pdbx_strand_id
1 'polypeptide(L)'
;MKKTLSRQFIALLLIPVCIILVINFFIIIQLHQKQNQELKNYCTSTLENINVSVSSMVTSMKKTATVFSSQEETQAYLESSSSDLHQLQRQSYSELIGMAQSYTPGLVDILMWDQTSATSLISYIPASMEDFAVNQFQDSRYDTKSYFRFYIQPTTNTPYMMYFAPIYLTSFSENFGKYVGNIAIICKTDALYKLVNASTDISLTISDRLTNQILYSNAVARRNIPARENFEFFHKTEELPNTNLDINAVAYTGQIRLLNGQDSQLLLTLAILLLVYILLIILAVQHLIIHPIHRLNDEIENLNYESNELHLQTNLKNEIGSIISHVNHMLDRI
;
A
#
# COMPACT_ATOMS: atom_id res chain seq x y z
N MET A 1 3.73 -55.21 -30.97
CA MET A 1 3.11 -53.94 -31.38
C MET A 1 4.21 -53.04 -31.94
N LYS A 2 4.24 -52.73 -33.24
CA LYS A 2 5.15 -51.76 -33.84
C LYS A 2 4.79 -50.39 -33.28
N LYS A 3 5.65 -49.78 -32.47
CA LYS A 3 5.49 -48.38 -32.07
C LYS A 3 5.78 -47.51 -33.29
N THR A 4 4.80 -46.88 -33.82
CA THR A 4 4.98 -45.96 -34.97
C THR A 4 5.87 -44.80 -34.56
N LEU A 5 6.82 -44.38 -35.39
CA LEU A 5 7.73 -43.24 -35.17
C LEU A 5 6.91 -42.01 -34.78
N SER A 6 5.78 -41.81 -35.45
CA SER A 6 4.80 -40.77 -35.19
C SER A 6 4.31 -40.76 -33.74
N ARG A 7 3.95 -41.93 -33.17
CA ARG A 7 3.52 -42.01 -31.75
C ARG A 7 4.64 -41.75 -30.76
N GLN A 8 5.85 -42.18 -31.06
CA GLN A 8 7.02 -41.92 -30.21
C GLN A 8 7.37 -40.43 -30.24
N PHE A 9 7.31 -39.81 -31.42
CA PHE A 9 7.59 -38.40 -31.61
C PHE A 9 6.53 -37.52 -30.95
N ILE A 10 5.25 -37.85 -31.10
CA ILE A 10 4.14 -37.14 -30.44
C ILE A 10 4.26 -37.26 -28.91
N ALA A 11 4.54 -38.45 -28.37
CA ALA A 11 4.70 -38.62 -26.92
C ALA A 11 5.90 -37.84 -26.38
N LEU A 12 7.03 -37.86 -27.08
CA LEU A 12 8.27 -37.15 -26.71
C LEU A 12 8.12 -35.63 -26.75
N LEU A 13 7.25 -35.11 -27.63
CA LEU A 13 6.93 -33.67 -27.77
C LEU A 13 5.86 -33.24 -26.81
N LEU A 14 4.78 -34.00 -26.63
CA LEU A 14 3.59 -33.62 -25.89
C LEU A 14 3.78 -33.69 -24.38
N ILE A 15 4.50 -34.71 -23.88
CA ILE A 15 4.72 -34.90 -22.45
C ILE A 15 5.49 -33.71 -21.83
N PRO A 16 6.64 -33.27 -22.37
CA PRO A 16 7.36 -32.13 -21.83
C PRO A 16 6.55 -30.82 -21.92
N VAL A 17 5.79 -30.63 -23.02
CA VAL A 17 4.91 -29.44 -23.15
C VAL A 17 3.87 -29.40 -22.02
N CYS A 18 3.19 -30.52 -21.77
CA CYS A 18 2.21 -30.61 -20.68
C CYS A 18 2.85 -30.36 -19.32
N ILE A 19 4.04 -30.91 -19.08
CA ILE A 19 4.77 -30.69 -17.81
C ILE A 19 5.14 -29.20 -17.67
N ILE A 20 5.66 -28.57 -18.71
CA ILE A 20 6.03 -27.15 -18.70
C ILE A 20 4.79 -26.27 -18.47
N LEU A 21 3.67 -26.57 -19.11
CA LEU A 21 2.42 -25.84 -18.93
C LEU A 21 1.90 -25.96 -17.49
N VAL A 22 1.94 -27.15 -16.89
CA VAL A 22 1.52 -27.37 -15.50
C VAL A 22 2.43 -26.61 -14.53
N ILE A 23 3.75 -26.66 -14.74
CA ILE A 23 4.71 -25.93 -13.91
C ILE A 23 4.47 -24.41 -14.04
N ASN A 24 4.31 -23.88 -15.25
CA ASN A 24 4.03 -22.47 -15.45
C ASN A 24 2.71 -22.03 -14.81
N PHE A 25 1.66 -22.83 -14.93
CA PHE A 25 0.38 -22.56 -14.28
C PHE A 25 0.53 -22.48 -12.75
N PHE A 26 1.31 -23.39 -12.16
CA PHE A 26 1.57 -23.41 -10.72
C PHE A 26 2.40 -22.19 -10.27
N ILE A 27 3.42 -21.81 -11.05
CA ILE A 27 4.25 -20.62 -10.79
C ILE A 27 3.37 -19.35 -10.84
N ILE A 28 2.51 -19.24 -11.84
CA ILE A 28 1.61 -18.07 -11.98
C ILE A 28 0.67 -17.95 -10.77
N ILE A 29 0.09 -19.07 -10.32
CA ILE A 29 -0.79 -19.07 -9.13
C ILE A 29 -0.01 -18.66 -7.88
N GLN A 30 1.16 -19.24 -7.64
CA GLN A 30 1.98 -18.90 -6.47
C GLN A 30 2.43 -17.44 -6.49
N LEU A 31 2.80 -16.93 -7.67
CA LEU A 31 3.22 -15.54 -7.81
C LEU A 31 2.06 -14.59 -7.53
N HIS A 32 0.88 -14.90 -8.07
CA HIS A 32 -0.32 -14.10 -7.83
C HIS A 32 -0.72 -14.08 -6.34
N GLN A 33 -0.65 -15.23 -5.66
CA GLN A 33 -0.89 -15.31 -4.22
C GLN A 33 0.13 -14.50 -3.41
N LYS A 34 1.42 -14.59 -3.77
CA LYS A 34 2.48 -13.84 -3.11
C LYS A 34 2.32 -12.34 -3.31
N GLN A 35 2.03 -11.89 -4.53
CA GLN A 35 1.76 -10.49 -4.83
C GLN A 35 0.58 -9.94 -4.01
N ASN A 36 -0.53 -10.68 -3.96
CA ASN A 36 -1.69 -10.30 -3.17
C ASN A 36 -1.36 -10.18 -1.68
N GLN A 37 -0.53 -11.08 -1.15
CA GLN A 37 -0.10 -11.02 0.25
C GLN A 37 0.83 -9.84 0.52
N GLU A 38 1.79 -9.57 -0.36
CA GLU A 38 2.71 -8.44 -0.25
C GLU A 38 1.94 -7.10 -0.31
N LEU A 39 0.98 -6.98 -1.22
CA LEU A 39 0.11 -5.81 -1.32
C LEU A 39 -0.73 -5.60 -0.05
N LYS A 40 -1.31 -6.67 0.48
CA LYS A 40 -2.06 -6.61 1.73
C LYS A 40 -1.19 -6.18 2.90
N ASN A 41 0.02 -6.73 2.99
CA ASN A 41 0.99 -6.36 4.01
C ASN A 41 1.41 -4.89 3.87
N TYR A 42 1.67 -4.43 2.64
CA TYR A 42 1.98 -3.01 2.36
C TYR A 42 0.84 -2.08 2.80
N CYS A 43 -0.40 -2.39 2.41
CA CYS A 43 -1.56 -1.60 2.81
C CYS A 43 -1.73 -1.57 4.34
N THR A 44 -1.57 -2.71 5.00
CA THR A 44 -1.67 -2.81 6.47
C THR A 44 -0.56 -2.00 7.16
N SER A 45 0.68 -2.17 6.74
CA SER A 45 1.82 -1.43 7.29
C SER A 45 1.69 0.09 7.09
N THR A 46 1.21 0.51 5.91
CA THR A 46 0.96 1.93 5.63
C THR A 46 -0.13 2.50 6.55
N LEU A 47 -1.23 1.76 6.74
CA LEU A 47 -2.30 2.16 7.66
C LEU A 47 -1.81 2.23 9.10
N GLU A 48 -1.02 1.26 9.55
CA GLU A 48 -0.40 1.26 10.89
C GLU A 48 0.51 2.47 11.09
N ASN A 49 1.35 2.80 10.12
CA ASN A 49 2.23 3.97 10.18
C ASN A 49 1.43 5.29 10.27
N ILE A 50 0.34 5.40 9.50
CA ILE A 50 -0.56 6.54 9.55
C ILE A 50 -1.24 6.61 10.93
N ASN A 51 -1.74 5.48 11.43
CA ASN A 51 -2.40 5.38 12.73
C ASN A 51 -1.44 5.79 13.87
N VAL A 52 -0.21 5.28 13.87
CA VAL A 52 0.83 5.66 14.84
C VAL A 52 1.13 7.16 14.77
N SER A 53 1.26 7.72 13.57
CA SER A 53 1.53 9.14 13.38
C SER A 53 0.39 10.03 13.89
N VAL A 54 -0.87 9.68 13.56
CA VAL A 54 -2.05 10.41 14.06
C VAL A 54 -2.20 10.26 15.56
N SER A 55 -2.02 9.05 16.10
CA SER A 55 -2.07 8.79 17.56
C SER A 55 -1.01 9.57 18.31
N SER A 56 0.20 9.68 17.77
CA SER A 56 1.28 10.49 18.34
C SER A 56 0.91 11.97 18.36
N MET A 57 0.39 12.51 17.27
CA MET A 57 -0.08 13.89 17.17
C MET A 57 -1.19 14.16 18.16
N VAL A 58 -2.22 13.31 18.22
CA VAL A 58 -3.34 13.39 19.17
C VAL A 58 -2.84 13.41 20.61
N THR A 59 -1.91 12.51 20.96
CA THR A 59 -1.32 12.42 22.32
C THR A 59 -0.55 13.68 22.66
N SER A 60 0.23 14.21 21.73
CA SER A 60 0.99 15.45 21.92
C SER A 60 0.06 16.64 22.11
N MET A 61 -1.00 16.77 21.33
CA MET A 61 -1.99 17.85 21.47
C MET A 61 -2.70 17.79 22.82
N LYS A 62 -3.14 16.60 23.26
CA LYS A 62 -3.74 16.40 24.58
C LYS A 62 -2.78 16.78 25.70
N LYS A 63 -1.52 16.34 25.61
CA LYS A 63 -0.49 16.69 26.59
C LYS A 63 -0.28 18.19 26.66
N THR A 64 -0.19 18.87 25.50
CA THR A 64 -0.07 20.33 25.45
C THR A 64 -1.26 21.00 26.14
N ALA A 65 -2.49 20.62 25.80
CA ALA A 65 -3.68 21.17 26.43
C ALA A 65 -3.67 20.95 27.95
N THR A 66 -3.32 19.76 28.41
CA THR A 66 -3.25 19.45 29.86
C THR A 66 -2.21 20.30 30.56
N VAL A 67 -1.00 20.46 29.96
CA VAL A 67 0.06 21.29 30.57
C VAL A 67 -0.39 22.72 30.71
N PHE A 68 -0.97 23.32 29.65
CA PHE A 68 -1.44 24.70 29.72
C PHE A 68 -2.65 24.87 30.63
N SER A 69 -3.61 23.93 30.62
CA SER A 69 -4.80 24.03 31.49
C SER A 69 -4.49 23.90 32.99
N SER A 70 -3.41 23.21 33.34
CA SER A 70 -3.01 23.01 34.74
C SER A 70 -2.18 24.14 35.32
N GLN A 71 -1.75 25.13 34.52
CA GLN A 71 -0.97 26.26 35.02
C GLN A 71 -1.87 27.24 35.77
N GLU A 72 -1.40 27.71 36.95
CA GLU A 72 -2.12 28.69 37.76
C GLU A 72 -2.32 29.99 37.02
N GLU A 73 -1.34 30.43 36.21
CA GLU A 73 -1.40 31.63 35.38
C GLU A 73 -2.49 31.54 34.33
N THR A 74 -2.67 30.34 33.72
CA THR A 74 -3.73 30.10 32.73
C THR A 74 -5.10 30.21 33.37
N GLN A 75 -5.26 29.62 34.54
CA GLN A 75 -6.53 29.63 35.28
C GLN A 75 -6.86 31.03 35.79
N ALA A 76 -5.88 31.75 36.35
CA ALA A 76 -6.03 33.16 36.77
C ALA A 76 -6.36 34.08 35.60
N TYR A 77 -5.74 33.90 34.45
CA TYR A 77 -6.03 34.63 33.22
C TYR A 77 -7.48 34.48 32.80
N LEU A 78 -8.00 33.24 32.77
CA LEU A 78 -9.37 32.95 32.35
C LEU A 78 -10.43 33.43 33.38
N GLU A 79 -10.04 33.52 34.65
CA GLU A 79 -10.94 33.97 35.72
C GLU A 79 -11.04 35.50 35.79
N SER A 80 -9.98 36.25 35.43
CA SER A 80 -9.88 37.70 35.72
C SER A 80 -10.49 38.59 34.68
N SER A 81 -10.73 38.16 33.45
CA SER A 81 -11.30 38.96 32.33
C SER A 81 -10.67 40.36 32.12
N SER A 82 -9.48 40.66 32.66
CA SER A 82 -8.86 41.97 32.60
C SER A 82 -7.77 42.05 31.53
N SER A 83 -7.83 43.06 30.67
CA SER A 83 -6.90 43.28 29.54
C SER A 83 -5.43 43.48 29.95
N ASP A 84 -5.18 44.00 31.12
CA ASP A 84 -3.82 44.31 31.60
C ASP A 84 -3.04 43.04 32.04
N LEU A 85 -3.73 42.03 32.54
CA LEU A 85 -3.15 40.72 32.82
C LEU A 85 -2.68 40.02 31.56
N HIS A 86 -3.34 40.25 30.42
CA HIS A 86 -3.07 39.58 29.14
C HIS A 86 -1.64 39.86 28.63
N GLN A 87 -1.07 41.03 28.90
CA GLN A 87 0.25 41.38 28.39
C GLN A 87 1.40 40.82 29.24
N LEU A 88 1.22 40.79 30.54
CA LEU A 88 2.19 40.23 31.50
C LEU A 88 2.29 38.68 31.36
N GLN A 89 1.18 38.03 31.12
CA GLN A 89 1.12 36.57 31.03
C GLN A 89 1.68 36.01 29.72
N ARG A 90 1.64 36.75 28.61
CA ARG A 90 2.30 36.34 27.37
C ARG A 90 3.80 36.10 27.53
N GLN A 91 4.48 36.84 28.37
CA GLN A 91 5.91 36.64 28.65
C GLN A 91 6.17 35.36 29.48
N SER A 92 5.28 35.05 30.44
CA SER A 92 5.38 33.85 31.27
C SER A 92 5.20 32.54 30.47
N TYR A 93 4.49 32.60 29.34
CA TYR A 93 4.24 31.44 28.50
C TYR A 93 5.38 31.09 27.51
N SER A 94 6.38 31.96 27.34
CA SER A 94 7.41 31.77 26.31
C SER A 94 8.17 30.44 26.45
N GLU A 95 8.50 30.03 27.66
CA GLU A 95 9.17 28.76 27.93
C GLU A 95 8.23 27.57 27.69
N LEU A 96 6.98 27.65 28.14
CA LEU A 96 5.96 26.62 27.94
C LEU A 96 5.64 26.44 26.45
N ILE A 97 5.58 27.53 25.69
CA ILE A 97 5.38 27.51 24.24
C ILE A 97 6.57 26.84 23.58
N GLY A 98 7.80 27.21 23.93
CA GLY A 98 9.02 26.58 23.40
C GLY A 98 9.06 25.06 23.68
N MET A 99 8.69 24.65 24.89
CA MET A 99 8.57 23.23 25.24
C MET A 99 7.45 22.56 24.41
N ALA A 100 6.27 23.17 24.30
CA ALA A 100 5.14 22.64 23.54
C ALA A 100 5.49 22.46 22.06
N GLN A 101 6.19 23.42 21.46
CA GLN A 101 6.67 23.33 20.07
C GLN A 101 7.68 22.20 19.86
N SER A 102 8.46 21.85 20.87
CA SER A 102 9.46 20.79 20.78
C SER A 102 8.85 19.38 20.75
N TYR A 103 7.75 19.15 21.46
CA TYR A 103 7.14 17.83 21.54
C TYR A 103 5.80 17.68 20.80
N THR A 104 5.26 18.80 20.25
CA THR A 104 4.03 18.77 19.44
C THR A 104 4.36 19.16 17.99
N PRO A 105 4.63 18.19 17.14
CA PRO A 105 4.99 18.45 15.74
C PRO A 105 3.88 19.20 15.02
N GLY A 106 4.27 20.26 14.31
CA GLY A 106 3.33 21.08 13.54
C GLY A 106 2.45 22.01 14.38
N LEU A 107 2.76 22.21 15.66
CA LEU A 107 2.06 23.19 16.50
C LEU A 107 2.14 24.57 15.86
N VAL A 108 0.98 25.17 15.59
CA VAL A 108 0.83 26.49 14.99
C VAL A 108 0.46 27.50 16.03
N ASP A 109 -0.58 27.18 16.82
CA ASP A 109 -1.08 28.09 17.84
C ASP A 109 -1.77 27.36 18.99
N ILE A 110 -1.93 28.10 20.08
CA ILE A 110 -2.71 27.74 21.25
C ILE A 110 -3.70 28.89 21.47
N LEU A 111 -4.99 28.62 21.33
CA LEU A 111 -6.05 29.58 21.60
C LEU A 111 -6.65 29.32 22.97
N MET A 112 -6.79 30.37 23.76
CA MET A 112 -7.57 30.36 24.99
C MET A 112 -8.84 31.20 24.83
N TRP A 113 -9.92 30.72 25.37
CA TRP A 113 -11.22 31.39 25.32
C TRP A 113 -11.81 31.54 26.74
N ASP A 114 -12.06 32.78 27.12
CA ASP A 114 -12.56 33.17 28.43
C ASP A 114 -14.10 33.34 28.48
N GLN A 115 -14.83 32.73 27.57
CA GLN A 115 -16.28 32.87 27.33
C GLN A 115 -16.70 34.16 26.60
N THR A 116 -15.80 35.11 26.41
CA THR A 116 -16.06 36.37 25.71
C THR A 116 -15.17 36.58 24.51
N SER A 117 -13.90 36.29 24.63
CA SER A 117 -12.87 36.50 23.62
C SER A 117 -11.91 35.32 23.50
N ALA A 118 -11.37 35.13 22.31
CA ALA A 118 -10.29 34.21 22.07
C ALA A 118 -8.95 34.94 22.06
N THR A 119 -7.93 34.34 22.69
CA THR A 119 -6.57 34.89 22.72
C THR A 119 -5.58 33.86 22.17
N SER A 120 -4.85 34.28 21.13
CA SER A 120 -3.74 33.52 20.54
C SER A 120 -2.48 33.72 21.38
N LEU A 121 -1.75 32.61 21.67
CA LEU A 121 -0.53 32.64 22.49
C LEU A 121 0.75 32.65 21.66
N ILE A 122 0.75 32.08 20.45
CA ILE A 122 1.98 31.87 19.68
C ILE A 122 2.06 32.84 18.50
N SER A 123 1.06 32.83 17.62
CA SER A 123 1.09 33.58 16.39
C SER A 123 -0.29 34.11 16.03
N TYR A 124 -0.28 35.10 15.13
CA TYR A 124 -1.55 35.57 14.57
C TYR A 124 -2.06 34.52 13.58
N ILE A 125 -3.19 33.91 13.88
CA ILE A 125 -3.89 32.99 12.98
C ILE A 125 -4.82 33.76 12.05
N PRO A 126 -5.15 33.23 10.85
CA PRO A 126 -6.15 33.85 9.98
C PRO A 126 -7.51 34.03 10.67
N ALA A 127 -8.16 35.14 10.46
CA ALA A 127 -9.46 35.44 11.08
C ALA A 127 -10.51 34.33 10.86
N SER A 128 -10.53 33.73 9.67
CA SER A 128 -11.44 32.62 9.37
C SER A 128 -11.19 31.36 10.22
N MET A 129 -9.96 31.14 10.66
CA MET A 129 -9.59 30.05 11.56
C MET A 129 -9.96 30.36 13.00
N GLU A 130 -9.76 31.61 13.42
CA GLU A 130 -10.18 32.12 14.71
C GLU A 130 -11.70 32.06 14.86
N ASP A 131 -12.44 32.57 13.87
CA ASP A 131 -13.90 32.49 13.80
C ASP A 131 -14.41 31.05 13.90
N PHE A 132 -13.74 30.12 13.18
CA PHE A 132 -14.07 28.71 13.27
C PHE A 132 -13.86 28.15 14.69
N ALA A 133 -12.75 28.49 15.34
CA ALA A 133 -12.45 28.04 16.69
C ALA A 133 -13.44 28.63 17.71
N VAL A 134 -13.74 29.92 17.61
CA VAL A 134 -14.74 30.61 18.48
C VAL A 134 -16.11 29.96 18.33
N ASN A 135 -16.55 29.67 17.11
CA ASN A 135 -17.83 28.99 16.88
C ASN A 135 -17.86 27.60 17.52
N GLN A 136 -16.70 26.88 17.56
CA GLN A 136 -16.61 25.60 18.25
C GLN A 136 -16.69 25.76 19.76
N PHE A 137 -16.07 26.79 20.33
CA PHE A 137 -16.14 27.06 21.78
C PHE A 137 -17.57 27.40 22.23
N GLN A 138 -18.35 28.08 21.40
CA GLN A 138 -19.73 28.47 21.70
C GLN A 138 -20.74 27.30 21.54
N ASP A 139 -20.31 26.16 21.00
CA ASP A 139 -21.21 25.02 20.85
C ASP A 139 -21.38 24.29 22.19
N SER A 140 -22.46 24.60 22.90
CA SER A 140 -22.79 24.06 24.23
C SER A 140 -22.81 22.50 24.32
N ARG A 141 -22.89 21.81 23.20
CA ARG A 141 -22.84 20.33 23.15
C ARG A 141 -21.53 19.79 23.66
N TYR A 142 -20.48 20.59 23.72
CA TYR A 142 -19.11 20.20 24.03
C TYR A 142 -18.52 20.87 25.28
N ASP A 143 -19.30 21.60 26.03
CA ASP A 143 -18.85 22.39 27.22
C ASP A 143 -18.08 21.55 28.26
N THR A 144 -18.34 20.25 28.30
CA THR A 144 -17.73 19.36 29.32
C THR A 144 -16.82 18.27 28.70
N LYS A 145 -16.61 18.26 27.39
CA LYS A 145 -15.90 17.19 26.70
C LYS A 145 -14.82 17.73 25.78
N SER A 146 -13.68 17.06 25.81
CA SER A 146 -12.64 17.32 24.80
C SER A 146 -12.96 16.60 23.48
N TYR A 147 -12.64 17.24 22.38
CA TYR A 147 -12.92 16.70 21.05
C TYR A 147 -11.94 17.23 20.01
N PHE A 148 -11.92 16.58 18.84
CA PHE A 148 -11.11 16.98 17.69
C PHE A 148 -11.97 17.55 16.58
N ARG A 149 -11.40 18.51 15.84
CA ARG A 149 -11.97 19.05 14.58
C ARG A 149 -10.87 19.18 13.55
N PHE A 150 -11.27 19.11 12.30
CA PHE A 150 -10.41 19.46 11.17
C PHE A 150 -10.90 20.77 10.56
N TYR A 151 -9.95 21.63 10.26
CA TYR A 151 -10.19 22.87 9.55
C TYR A 151 -9.34 22.89 8.29
N ILE A 152 -9.96 23.16 7.15
CA ILE A 152 -9.24 23.33 5.88
C ILE A 152 -9.27 24.83 5.58
N GLN A 153 -8.09 25.45 5.54
CA GLN A 153 -7.97 26.87 5.24
C GLN A 153 -8.41 27.14 3.80
N PRO A 154 -9.44 27.98 3.56
CA PRO A 154 -10.03 28.15 2.23
C PRO A 154 -9.05 28.69 1.18
N THR A 155 -8.10 29.55 1.58
CA THR A 155 -7.16 30.22 0.69
C THR A 155 -5.99 29.35 0.26
N THR A 156 -5.49 28.46 1.14
CA THR A 156 -4.29 27.64 0.92
C THR A 156 -4.61 26.17 0.75
N ASN A 157 -5.84 25.78 1.02
CA ASN A 157 -6.28 24.38 1.10
C ASN A 157 -5.43 23.53 2.07
N THR A 158 -4.84 24.19 3.07
CA THR A 158 -3.99 23.52 4.08
C THR A 158 -4.88 22.97 5.18
N PRO A 159 -4.79 21.67 5.49
CA PRO A 159 -5.56 21.06 6.56
C PRO A 159 -4.88 21.28 7.92
N TYR A 160 -5.67 21.60 8.91
CA TYR A 160 -5.27 21.73 10.31
C TYR A 160 -6.11 20.79 11.18
N MET A 161 -5.50 20.24 12.19
CA MET A 161 -6.18 19.51 13.25
C MET A 161 -6.23 20.37 14.50
N MET A 162 -7.40 20.48 15.10
CA MET A 162 -7.65 21.25 16.30
C MET A 162 -8.15 20.33 17.40
N TYR A 163 -7.57 20.44 18.59
CA TYR A 163 -8.03 19.77 19.79
C TYR A 163 -8.61 20.79 20.75
N PHE A 164 -9.85 20.63 21.12
CA PHE A 164 -10.58 21.47 22.05
C PHE A 164 -10.72 20.78 23.39
N ALA A 165 -10.46 21.51 24.48
CA ALA A 165 -10.63 20.99 25.82
C ALA A 165 -11.14 22.09 26.78
N PRO A 166 -12.07 21.75 27.70
CA PRO A 166 -12.48 22.66 28.75
C PRO A 166 -11.40 22.81 29.81
N ILE A 167 -11.34 23.99 30.42
CA ILE A 167 -10.44 24.28 31.53
C ILE A 167 -11.26 24.47 32.81
N TYR A 168 -10.82 23.79 33.86
CA TYR A 168 -11.42 23.84 35.19
C TYR A 168 -10.38 24.31 36.19
N LEU A 169 -10.81 25.05 37.22
CA LEU A 169 -9.94 25.45 38.32
C LEU A 169 -9.45 24.19 39.11
N THR A 170 -8.15 24.09 39.26
CA THR A 170 -7.48 22.99 39.99
C THR A 170 -6.88 23.45 41.30
N SER A 171 -6.89 24.78 41.58
CA SER A 171 -6.45 25.32 42.87
C SER A 171 -7.40 24.90 44.00
N PHE A 172 -6.85 24.57 45.15
CA PHE A 172 -7.62 24.24 46.36
C PHE A 172 -8.31 25.48 46.95
N SER A 173 -9.21 26.07 46.17
CA SER A 173 -10.05 27.19 46.53
C SER A 173 -11.50 26.74 46.64
N GLU A 174 -12.38 27.61 47.14
CA GLU A 174 -13.83 27.37 47.18
C GLU A 174 -14.41 27.11 45.78
N ASN A 175 -13.67 27.49 44.72
CA ASN A 175 -14.05 27.35 43.32
C ASN A 175 -13.45 26.08 42.64
N PHE A 176 -12.88 25.14 43.37
CA PHE A 176 -12.32 23.91 42.80
C PHE A 176 -13.32 23.22 41.87
N GLY A 177 -12.88 22.90 40.64
CA GLY A 177 -13.71 22.26 39.63
C GLY A 177 -14.66 23.18 38.87
N LYS A 178 -14.62 24.52 39.14
CA LYS A 178 -15.40 25.49 38.36
C LYS A 178 -14.83 25.59 36.94
N TYR A 179 -15.69 25.52 35.95
CA TYR A 179 -15.34 25.81 34.55
C TYR A 179 -14.99 27.29 34.37
N VAL A 180 -13.85 27.56 33.73
CA VAL A 180 -13.38 28.94 33.52
C VAL A 180 -13.18 29.30 32.05
N GLY A 181 -13.11 28.32 31.16
CA GLY A 181 -12.95 28.59 29.75
C GLY A 181 -12.54 27.33 28.95
N ASN A 182 -12.08 27.54 27.76
CA ASN A 182 -11.63 26.50 26.86
C ASN A 182 -10.24 26.79 26.30
N ILE A 183 -9.54 25.72 25.89
CA ILE A 183 -8.29 25.79 25.14
C ILE A 183 -8.44 25.04 23.82
N ALA A 184 -7.86 25.58 22.76
CA ALA A 184 -7.69 24.88 21.49
C ALA A 184 -6.22 24.80 21.10
N ILE A 185 -5.75 23.60 20.84
CA ILE A 185 -4.41 23.34 20.30
C ILE A 185 -4.54 23.15 18.81
N ILE A 186 -3.83 23.99 18.02
CA ILE A 186 -3.92 24.02 16.56
C ILE A 186 -2.61 23.49 15.98
N CYS A 187 -2.69 22.40 15.21
CA CYS A 187 -1.55 21.79 14.54
C CYS A 187 -1.77 21.71 13.04
N LYS A 188 -0.72 21.99 12.25
CA LYS A 188 -0.68 21.64 10.84
C LYS A 188 -0.58 20.14 10.67
N THR A 189 -1.32 19.61 9.72
CA THR A 189 -1.28 18.18 9.39
C THR A 189 -0.35 17.86 8.21
N ASP A 190 0.68 18.70 7.97
CA ASP A 190 1.62 18.53 6.84
C ASP A 190 2.32 17.16 6.87
N ALA A 191 2.69 16.67 8.05
CA ALA A 191 3.31 15.35 8.21
C ALA A 191 2.33 14.24 7.82
N LEU A 192 1.08 14.34 8.26
CA LEU A 192 0.01 13.41 7.90
C LEU A 192 -0.29 13.49 6.40
N TYR A 193 -0.38 14.71 5.87
CA TYR A 193 -0.59 14.95 4.44
C TYR A 193 0.51 14.34 3.57
N LYS A 194 1.78 14.47 3.98
CA LYS A 194 2.91 13.85 3.29
C LYS A 194 2.85 12.33 3.34
N LEU A 195 2.52 11.74 4.49
CA LEU A 195 2.37 10.28 4.63
C LEU A 195 1.24 9.75 3.74
N VAL A 196 0.10 10.42 3.75
CA VAL A 196 -1.08 10.03 2.98
C VAL A 196 -0.87 10.23 1.49
N ASN A 197 -0.21 11.32 1.07
CA ASN A 197 0.08 11.57 -0.35
C ASN A 197 1.26 10.77 -0.88
N ALA A 198 2.22 10.40 -0.04
CA ALA A 198 3.27 9.45 -0.42
C ALA A 198 2.68 8.06 -0.74
N SER A 199 1.56 7.73 -0.12
CA SER A 199 0.79 6.53 -0.41
C SER A 199 -0.20 6.82 -1.54
N THR A 200 0.28 6.93 -2.79
CA THR A 200 -0.59 7.20 -3.95
C THR A 200 -1.66 6.13 -4.18
N ASP A 201 -1.49 4.99 -3.52
CA ASP A 201 -2.22 3.75 -3.81
C ASP A 201 -3.33 3.46 -2.78
N ILE A 202 -3.42 4.26 -1.71
CA ILE A 202 -4.42 4.09 -0.66
C ILE A 202 -5.29 5.34 -0.56
N SER A 203 -6.60 5.16 -0.60
CA SER A 203 -7.57 6.19 -0.27
C SER A 203 -7.80 6.20 1.23
N LEU A 204 -7.53 7.33 1.87
CA LEU A 204 -7.69 7.50 3.31
C LEU A 204 -8.81 8.49 3.59
N THR A 205 -9.66 8.13 4.54
CA THR A 205 -10.71 9.00 5.07
C THR A 205 -10.65 8.99 6.59
N ILE A 206 -10.65 10.16 7.20
CA ILE A 206 -10.78 10.31 8.65
C ILE A 206 -12.16 10.88 8.91
N SER A 207 -12.94 10.23 9.75
CA SER A 207 -14.31 10.64 10.10
C SER A 207 -14.48 10.76 11.60
N ASP A 208 -15.41 11.61 12.00
CA ASP A 208 -15.89 11.70 13.37
C ASP A 208 -16.97 10.63 13.58
N ARG A 209 -16.71 9.70 14.50
CA ARG A 209 -17.63 8.61 14.83
C ARG A 209 -18.97 9.07 15.38
N LEU A 210 -18.98 10.21 16.09
CA LEU A 210 -20.20 10.73 16.74
C LEU A 210 -21.14 11.38 15.73
N THR A 211 -20.57 12.04 14.72
CA THR A 211 -21.34 12.80 13.72
C THR A 211 -21.37 12.14 12.36
N ASN A 212 -20.59 11.09 12.13
CA ASN A 212 -20.33 10.48 10.82
C ASN A 212 -19.81 11.49 9.77
N GLN A 213 -19.30 12.63 10.23
CA GLN A 213 -18.78 13.65 9.34
C GLN A 213 -17.38 13.28 8.87
N ILE A 214 -17.13 13.35 7.56
CA ILE A 214 -15.81 13.23 7.00
C ILE A 214 -15.02 14.50 7.33
N LEU A 215 -13.95 14.34 8.12
CA LEU A 215 -13.09 15.44 8.55
C LEU A 215 -11.93 15.64 7.57
N TYR A 216 -11.45 14.55 6.98
CA TYR A 216 -10.36 14.55 6.02
C TYR A 216 -10.51 13.41 5.02
N SER A 217 -10.22 13.66 3.76
CA SER A 217 -10.16 12.61 2.74
C SER A 217 -9.20 13.00 1.62
N ASN A 218 -8.31 12.08 1.25
CA ASN A 218 -7.49 12.20 0.04
C ASN A 218 -8.16 11.59 -1.20
N ALA A 219 -9.35 11.01 -1.06
CA ALA A 219 -10.07 10.32 -2.14
C ALA A 219 -10.45 11.27 -3.31
N VAL A 220 -10.56 12.57 -3.05
CA VAL A 220 -10.97 13.56 -4.06
C VAL A 220 -9.92 13.74 -5.17
N ALA A 221 -8.63 13.55 -4.85
CA ALA A 221 -7.54 13.67 -5.84
C ALA A 221 -7.51 12.51 -6.84
N ARG A 222 -8.32 11.46 -6.66
CA ARG A 222 -8.21 10.17 -7.36
C ARG A 222 -9.40 9.84 -8.27
N ARG A 223 -10.26 10.81 -8.57
CA ARG A 223 -11.46 10.62 -9.40
C ARG A 223 -11.21 10.23 -10.86
N ASN A 224 -9.95 10.22 -11.31
CA ASN A 224 -9.60 10.00 -12.73
C ASN A 224 -9.21 8.56 -13.07
N ILE A 225 -9.43 7.58 -12.18
CA ILE A 225 -9.13 6.18 -12.47
C ILE A 225 -10.31 5.55 -13.19
N PRO A 226 -10.09 4.89 -14.36
CA PRO A 226 -11.16 4.24 -15.10
C PRO A 226 -11.91 3.22 -14.24
N ALA A 227 -13.24 3.28 -14.27
CA ALA A 227 -14.10 2.42 -13.45
C ALA A 227 -13.88 0.89 -13.64
N ARG A 228 -13.27 0.48 -14.77
CA ARG A 228 -12.96 -0.92 -15.07
C ARG A 228 -11.76 -1.49 -14.29
N GLU A 229 -10.90 -0.64 -13.72
CA GLU A 229 -9.72 -1.06 -12.97
C GLU A 229 -9.87 -0.85 -11.45
N ASN A 230 -11.04 -0.41 -11.03
CA ASN A 230 -11.30 0.08 -9.66
C ASN A 230 -12.00 -0.98 -8.81
N PHE A 231 -11.39 -2.18 -8.70
CA PHE A 231 -11.85 -3.15 -7.73
C PHE A 231 -11.24 -2.84 -6.36
N GLU A 232 -12.08 -2.80 -5.34
CA GLU A 232 -11.65 -2.69 -3.96
C GLU A 232 -10.82 -3.91 -3.58
N PHE A 233 -9.53 -3.67 -3.31
CA PHE A 233 -8.57 -4.72 -2.97
C PHE A 233 -8.45 -4.90 -1.47
N PHE A 234 -8.51 -3.78 -0.73
CA PHE A 234 -8.30 -3.73 0.70
C PHE A 234 -9.18 -2.65 1.31
N HIS A 235 -9.90 -3.03 2.36
CA HIS A 235 -10.69 -2.10 3.15
C HIS A 235 -10.44 -2.39 4.63
N LYS A 236 -10.05 -1.39 5.38
CA LYS A 236 -9.86 -1.47 6.82
C LYS A 236 -10.27 -0.16 7.48
N THR A 237 -11.09 -0.28 8.51
CA THR A 237 -11.44 0.83 9.40
C THR A 237 -10.80 0.57 10.75
N GLU A 238 -10.07 1.55 11.27
CA GLU A 238 -9.46 1.51 12.60
C GLU A 238 -9.95 2.69 13.44
N GLU A 239 -10.28 2.39 14.69
CA GLU A 239 -10.59 3.39 15.69
C GLU A 239 -9.30 3.97 16.27
N LEU A 240 -9.19 5.29 16.31
CA LEU A 240 -8.09 5.94 17.01
C LEU A 240 -8.31 5.89 18.52
N PRO A 241 -7.41 5.26 19.29
CA PRO A 241 -7.58 5.10 20.72
C PRO A 241 -7.78 6.43 21.44
N ASN A 242 -8.74 6.47 22.36
CA ASN A 242 -9.07 7.65 23.15
C ASN A 242 -9.48 8.89 22.33
N THR A 243 -10.01 8.68 21.14
CA THR A 243 -10.58 9.75 20.31
C THR A 243 -11.95 9.34 19.81
N ASN A 244 -12.66 10.31 19.23
CA ASN A 244 -13.89 10.05 18.47
C ASN A 244 -13.61 9.89 16.97
N LEU A 245 -12.37 9.57 16.57
CA LEU A 245 -11.95 9.51 15.18
C LEU A 245 -11.83 8.08 14.71
N ASP A 246 -12.33 7.83 13.50
CA ASP A 246 -12.13 6.61 12.75
C ASP A 246 -11.28 6.90 11.51
N ILE A 247 -10.31 6.02 11.24
CA ILE A 247 -9.53 6.02 10.01
C ILE A 247 -10.05 4.90 9.13
N ASN A 248 -10.52 5.25 7.95
CA ASN A 248 -10.93 4.32 6.92
C ASN A 248 -9.93 4.36 5.77
N ALA A 249 -9.30 3.23 5.48
CA ALA A 249 -8.36 3.06 4.39
C ALA A 249 -8.91 2.09 3.35
N VAL A 250 -8.91 2.51 2.10
CA VAL A 250 -9.34 1.70 0.96
C VAL A 250 -8.25 1.74 -0.11
N ALA A 251 -7.80 0.57 -0.55
CA ALA A 251 -6.90 0.43 -1.69
C ALA A 251 -7.62 -0.23 -2.86
N TYR A 252 -7.41 0.29 -4.06
CA TYR A 252 -8.01 -0.20 -5.29
C TYR A 252 -6.93 -0.83 -6.19
N THR A 253 -7.28 -1.91 -6.88
CA THR A 253 -6.34 -2.64 -7.75
C THR A 253 -5.72 -1.76 -8.84
N GLY A 254 -6.48 -0.85 -9.43
CA GLY A 254 -5.99 0.08 -10.46
C GLY A 254 -4.99 1.14 -9.95
N GLN A 255 -4.89 1.32 -8.63
CA GLN A 255 -3.96 2.27 -8.00
C GLN A 255 -2.64 1.64 -7.61
N ILE A 256 -2.62 0.32 -7.44
CA ILE A 256 -1.44 -0.41 -7.00
C ILE A 256 -0.57 -0.68 -8.24
N ARG A 257 0.51 0.05 -8.39
CA ARG A 257 1.56 -0.28 -9.35
C ARG A 257 2.23 -1.55 -8.87
N LEU A 258 1.91 -2.65 -9.53
CA LEU A 258 2.61 -3.92 -9.36
C LEU A 258 4.12 -3.65 -9.47
N LEU A 259 4.86 -4.04 -8.45
CA LEU A 259 6.31 -3.86 -8.38
C LEU A 259 6.95 -4.52 -9.60
N ASN A 260 7.41 -3.71 -10.55
CA ASN A 260 7.96 -4.11 -11.86
C ASN A 260 9.13 -5.10 -11.82
N GLY A 261 9.69 -5.42 -10.63
CA GLY A 261 10.83 -6.31 -10.49
C GLY A 261 10.50 -7.82 -10.56
N GLN A 262 9.28 -8.21 -10.21
CA GLN A 262 8.91 -9.63 -10.17
C GLN A 262 8.40 -10.15 -11.52
N ASP A 263 7.76 -9.30 -12.31
CA ASP A 263 7.33 -9.67 -13.67
C ASP A 263 8.50 -9.96 -14.59
N SER A 264 9.62 -9.26 -14.42
CA SER A 264 10.85 -9.51 -15.17
C SER A 264 11.49 -10.86 -14.83
N GLN A 265 11.46 -11.28 -13.56
CA GLN A 265 11.97 -12.61 -13.16
C GLN A 265 11.08 -13.74 -13.69
N LEU A 266 9.77 -13.53 -13.72
CA LEU A 266 8.82 -14.50 -14.28
C LEU A 266 9.02 -14.64 -15.79
N LEU A 267 9.13 -13.55 -16.51
CA LEU A 267 9.42 -13.55 -17.96
C LEU A 267 10.77 -14.23 -18.25
N LEU A 268 11.79 -13.98 -17.42
CA LEU A 268 13.10 -14.61 -17.56
C LEU A 268 13.04 -16.13 -17.32
N THR A 269 12.33 -16.59 -16.28
CA THR A 269 12.16 -18.03 -16.02
C THR A 269 11.38 -18.72 -17.13
N LEU A 270 10.35 -18.07 -17.66
CA LEU A 270 9.56 -18.58 -18.77
C LEU A 270 10.39 -18.65 -20.06
N ALA A 271 11.23 -17.64 -20.33
CA ALA A 271 12.15 -17.63 -21.47
C ALA A 271 13.20 -18.74 -21.36
N ILE A 272 13.79 -18.97 -20.18
CA ILE A 272 14.76 -20.05 -19.95
C ILE A 272 14.11 -21.42 -20.17
N LEU A 273 12.90 -21.65 -19.62
CA LEU A 273 12.15 -22.89 -19.82
C LEU A 273 11.85 -23.16 -21.29
N LEU A 274 11.47 -22.12 -22.04
CA LEU A 274 11.19 -22.22 -23.46
C LEU A 274 12.47 -22.53 -24.27
N LEU A 275 13.60 -21.95 -23.88
CA LEU A 275 14.90 -22.20 -24.51
C LEU A 275 15.37 -23.64 -24.27
N VAL A 276 15.24 -24.14 -23.03
CA VAL A 276 15.54 -25.55 -22.71
C VAL A 276 14.64 -26.51 -23.51
N TYR A 277 13.36 -26.18 -23.66
CA TYR A 277 12.41 -26.95 -24.42
C TYR A 277 12.79 -27.02 -25.91
N ILE A 278 13.15 -25.88 -26.53
CA ILE A 278 13.63 -25.84 -27.92
C ILE A 278 14.88 -26.72 -28.09
N LEU A 279 15.83 -26.66 -27.15
CA LEU A 279 17.03 -27.45 -27.17
C LEU A 279 16.70 -28.96 -27.13
N LEU A 280 15.77 -29.37 -26.27
CA LEU A 280 15.33 -30.78 -26.18
C LEU A 280 14.66 -31.26 -27.48
N ILE A 281 13.87 -30.40 -28.16
CA ILE A 281 13.32 -30.74 -29.47
C ILE A 281 14.42 -30.96 -30.50
N ILE A 282 15.39 -30.06 -30.57
CA ILE A 282 16.50 -30.15 -31.53
C ILE A 282 17.27 -31.47 -31.31
N LEU A 283 17.60 -31.81 -30.06
CA LEU A 283 18.28 -33.04 -29.71
C LEU A 283 17.44 -34.29 -30.07
N ALA A 284 16.14 -34.24 -29.83
CA ALA A 284 15.23 -35.34 -30.18
C ALA A 284 15.13 -35.54 -31.70
N VAL A 285 15.03 -34.47 -32.48
CA VAL A 285 15.01 -34.52 -33.94
C VAL A 285 16.34 -35.09 -34.48
N GLN A 286 17.47 -34.59 -33.96
CA GLN A 286 18.79 -35.09 -34.34
C GLN A 286 18.93 -36.59 -34.08
N HIS A 287 18.55 -37.05 -32.88
CA HIS A 287 18.77 -38.46 -32.48
C HIS A 287 17.75 -39.41 -33.09
N LEU A 288 16.47 -39.00 -33.21
CA LEU A 288 15.40 -39.92 -33.69
C LEU A 288 15.18 -39.89 -35.19
N ILE A 289 15.58 -38.84 -35.88
CA ILE A 289 15.29 -38.66 -37.32
C ILE A 289 16.57 -38.48 -38.11
N ILE A 290 17.38 -37.47 -37.80
CA ILE A 290 18.52 -37.11 -38.65
C ILE A 290 19.61 -38.17 -38.62
N HIS A 291 20.00 -38.61 -37.43
CA HIS A 291 21.08 -39.59 -37.29
C HIS A 291 20.76 -40.97 -37.97
N PRO A 292 19.55 -41.56 -37.77
CA PRO A 292 19.17 -42.77 -38.52
C PRO A 292 19.10 -42.59 -40.05
N ILE A 293 18.68 -41.39 -40.52
CA ILE A 293 18.63 -41.11 -41.95
C ILE A 293 20.04 -41.01 -42.55
N HIS A 294 20.97 -40.31 -41.86
CA HIS A 294 22.35 -40.22 -42.33
C HIS A 294 23.00 -41.61 -42.35
N ARG A 295 22.80 -42.42 -41.30
CA ARG A 295 23.32 -43.78 -41.26
C ARG A 295 22.78 -44.64 -42.39
N LEU A 296 21.48 -44.49 -42.74
CA LEU A 296 20.88 -45.16 -43.84
C LEU A 296 21.51 -44.74 -45.20
N ASN A 297 21.74 -43.41 -45.35
CA ASN A 297 22.40 -42.90 -46.56
C ASN A 297 23.82 -43.41 -46.72
N ASP A 298 24.60 -43.42 -45.62
CA ASP A 298 25.98 -43.93 -45.60
C ASP A 298 26.00 -45.44 -45.93
N GLU A 299 25.06 -46.23 -45.40
CA GLU A 299 24.94 -47.66 -45.68
C GLU A 299 24.53 -47.88 -47.13
N ILE A 300 23.69 -47.05 -47.76
CA ILE A 300 23.31 -47.12 -49.19
C ILE A 300 24.47 -46.73 -50.09
N GLU A 301 25.23 -45.68 -49.76
CA GLU A 301 26.42 -45.28 -50.53
C GLU A 301 27.53 -46.34 -50.55
N ASN A 302 27.65 -47.07 -49.45
CA ASN A 302 28.67 -48.14 -49.28
C ASN A 302 28.21 -49.52 -49.80
N LEU A 303 26.99 -49.61 -50.38
CA LEU A 303 26.55 -50.85 -51.00
C LEU A 303 27.42 -51.17 -52.21
N ASN A 304 28.25 -52.20 -52.04
CA ASN A 304 29.09 -52.71 -53.13
C ASN A 304 28.30 -53.76 -53.88
N TYR A 305 27.85 -53.46 -55.07
CA TYR A 305 27.05 -54.35 -55.93
C TYR A 305 27.79 -55.67 -56.38
N GLU A 306 29.10 -55.77 -56.06
CA GLU A 306 29.88 -56.94 -56.35
C GLU A 306 29.96 -57.97 -55.19
N SER A 307 29.44 -57.58 -54.00
CA SER A 307 29.44 -58.50 -52.86
C SER A 307 28.04 -59.09 -52.65
N ASN A 308 27.98 -60.39 -52.35
CA ASN A 308 26.75 -61.18 -52.13
C ASN A 308 25.96 -60.75 -50.86
N GLU A 309 26.33 -59.64 -50.14
CA GLU A 309 25.71 -59.17 -48.95
C GLU A 309 25.06 -57.80 -49.19
N LEU A 310 23.94 -57.78 -49.96
CA LEU A 310 23.15 -56.62 -50.33
C LEU A 310 22.07 -56.32 -49.26
N HIS A 311 22.39 -56.34 -47.96
CA HIS A 311 21.40 -56.05 -46.92
C HIS A 311 21.80 -54.90 -46.02
N LEU A 312 20.89 -53.92 -45.87
CA LEU A 312 21.02 -52.84 -44.89
C LEU A 312 20.67 -53.36 -43.49
N GLN A 313 21.58 -53.13 -42.52
CA GLN A 313 21.34 -53.58 -41.15
C GLN A 313 20.52 -52.54 -40.39
N THR A 314 19.45 -52.96 -39.72
CA THR A 314 18.68 -52.09 -38.85
C THR A 314 18.12 -52.82 -37.64
N ASN A 315 18.26 -52.17 -36.48
CA ASN A 315 17.59 -52.55 -35.24
C ASN A 315 16.38 -51.65 -34.92
N LEU A 316 15.99 -50.75 -35.85
CA LEU A 316 14.91 -49.77 -35.64
C LEU A 316 13.54 -50.45 -35.83
N LYS A 317 12.67 -50.37 -34.84
CA LYS A 317 11.30 -50.90 -34.84
C LYS A 317 10.26 -49.84 -35.12
N ASN A 318 10.57 -48.83 -35.97
CA ASN A 318 9.73 -47.69 -36.34
C ASN A 318 9.57 -47.60 -37.87
N GLU A 319 9.00 -46.51 -38.39
CA GLU A 319 8.77 -46.30 -39.82
C GLU A 319 10.07 -46.30 -40.65
N ILE A 320 11.20 -45.79 -40.06
CA ILE A 320 12.53 -45.84 -40.71
C ILE A 320 12.97 -47.29 -40.86
N GLY A 321 12.80 -48.11 -39.79
CA GLY A 321 13.07 -49.54 -39.86
C GLY A 321 12.17 -50.25 -40.92
N SER A 322 10.92 -49.81 -41.11
CA SER A 322 10.04 -50.30 -42.13
C SER A 322 10.53 -49.95 -43.55
N ILE A 323 11.02 -48.72 -43.75
CA ILE A 323 11.62 -48.26 -44.99
C ILE A 323 12.84 -49.12 -45.34
N ILE A 324 13.75 -49.35 -44.38
CA ILE A 324 14.93 -50.18 -44.59
C ILE A 324 14.53 -51.61 -44.94
N SER A 325 13.49 -52.16 -44.31
CA SER A 325 12.98 -53.50 -44.66
C SER A 325 12.43 -53.55 -46.10
N HIS A 326 11.74 -52.49 -46.56
CA HIS A 326 11.27 -52.42 -47.95
C HIS A 326 12.41 -52.25 -48.95
N VAL A 327 13.46 -51.49 -48.59
CA VAL A 327 14.66 -51.35 -49.42
C VAL A 327 15.38 -52.71 -49.53
N ASN A 328 15.55 -53.45 -48.43
CA ASN A 328 16.13 -54.77 -48.42
C ASN A 328 15.32 -55.73 -49.32
N HIS A 329 14.00 -55.71 -49.21
CA HIS A 329 13.12 -56.51 -50.08
C HIS A 329 13.20 -56.14 -51.56
N MET A 330 13.52 -54.88 -51.87
CA MET A 330 13.80 -54.47 -53.25
C MET A 330 15.17 -54.99 -53.74
N LEU A 331 16.18 -54.91 -52.86
CA LEU A 331 17.53 -55.45 -53.13
C LEU A 331 17.53 -56.95 -53.38
N ASP A 332 16.69 -57.70 -52.63
CA ASP A 332 16.50 -59.17 -52.86
C ASP A 332 15.91 -59.53 -54.22
N ARG A 333 15.32 -58.53 -54.96
CA ARG A 333 14.70 -58.76 -56.24
C ARG A 333 15.56 -58.36 -57.44
N ILE A 334 16.71 -57.79 -57.18
CA ILE A 334 17.69 -57.41 -58.23
C ILE A 334 18.70 -58.48 -58.35
#